data_ecccb8e68c0d8c2c66bda13eac352b4e
#
_entry.id   ecccb8e68c0d8c2c66bda13eac352b4e
#
_cell.length_a   1.000
_cell.length_b   1.000
_cell.length_c   1.000
_cell.angle_alpha   90.00
_cell.angle_beta   90.00
_cell.angle_gamma   90.00
#
_symmetry.space_group_name_H-M   'P 1'
#
loop_
_entity.id
_entity.type
_entity.pdbx_description
1 polymer ?
#
loop_
_entity_poly.entity_id
_entity_poly.type
_entity_poly.pdbx_seq_one_letter_code
_entity_poly.pdbx_strand_id
1 'polypeptide(L)'
;MPTSATTPAAPAPGAAQPSTLIAGVYLVPMKTFGDTRGFFYESYRKSWIPGAREMVQGNCSFSKAGVLRGLHYHLKQADLWGVPVGAVRAVLYDCRASSPTRGASQVVEMGEENRVSLYIPKGVAHGFRALRESYMTYLVDEMYDNSDEMGILWNDPALGVDWGSGPDPILSDRDRANPPLADIPADRRAP
;
A
#
# COMPACT_ATOMS: atom_id res chain seq x y z
N MET A 1 -40.08 -1.88 0.51
CA MET A 1 -39.35 -2.95 1.20
C MET A 1 -37.87 -2.63 1.05
N PRO A 2 -37.13 -2.22 2.10
CA PRO A 2 -35.69 -2.02 1.98
C PRO A 2 -35.00 -3.38 1.88
N THR A 3 -34.25 -3.58 0.81
CA THR A 3 -33.37 -4.74 0.62
C THR A 3 -32.24 -4.67 1.64
N SER A 4 -32.24 -5.62 2.57
CA SER A 4 -31.17 -5.83 3.52
C SER A 4 -29.87 -6.12 2.74
N ALA A 5 -28.92 -5.19 2.77
CA ALA A 5 -27.58 -5.42 2.29
C ALA A 5 -26.91 -6.41 3.24
N THR A 6 -26.76 -7.64 2.80
CA THR A 6 -25.99 -8.68 3.52
C THR A 6 -24.52 -8.23 3.57
N THR A 7 -24.01 -7.90 4.75
CA THR A 7 -22.58 -7.69 4.96
C THR A 7 -21.85 -8.93 4.46
N PRO A 8 -20.89 -8.81 3.52
CA PRO A 8 -20.16 -9.99 3.06
C PRO A 8 -19.44 -10.62 4.25
N ALA A 9 -19.48 -11.95 4.31
CA ALA A 9 -18.81 -12.72 5.35
C ALA A 9 -17.32 -12.35 5.38
N ALA A 10 -16.77 -12.22 6.59
CA ALA A 10 -15.34 -11.97 6.74
C ALA A 10 -14.56 -13.07 6.00
N PRO A 11 -13.61 -12.71 5.16
CA PRO A 11 -12.90 -13.66 4.31
C PRO A 11 -12.06 -14.64 5.10
N ALA A 12 -11.82 -15.82 4.52
CA ALA A 12 -10.96 -16.82 5.13
C ALA A 12 -9.54 -16.26 5.34
N PRO A 13 -8.96 -16.40 6.55
CA PRO A 13 -7.61 -15.94 6.83
C PRO A 13 -6.58 -16.55 5.86
N GLY A 14 -5.69 -15.73 5.31
CA GLY A 14 -4.65 -16.15 4.35
C GLY A 14 -5.12 -16.26 2.90
N ALA A 15 -6.39 -15.98 2.58
CA ALA A 15 -6.86 -15.86 1.21
C ALA A 15 -6.74 -14.40 0.75
N ALA A 16 -6.07 -14.19 -0.37
CA ALA A 16 -5.98 -12.86 -0.98
C ALA A 16 -7.37 -12.42 -1.48
N GLN A 17 -7.70 -11.18 -1.15
CA GLN A 17 -8.96 -10.56 -1.53
C GLN A 17 -8.66 -9.44 -2.49
N PRO A 18 -9.20 -9.48 -3.72
CA PRO A 18 -9.06 -8.36 -4.62
C PRO A 18 -9.73 -7.12 -4.02
N SER A 19 -9.08 -5.98 -4.14
CA SER A 19 -9.70 -4.70 -3.83
C SER A 19 -10.92 -4.49 -4.71
N THR A 20 -11.98 -3.94 -4.13
CA THR A 20 -13.16 -3.49 -4.88
C THR A 20 -13.00 -2.09 -5.46
N LEU A 21 -11.92 -1.38 -5.10
CA LEU A 21 -11.67 0.02 -5.47
C LEU A 21 -10.59 0.15 -6.55
N ILE A 22 -9.49 -0.60 -6.43
CA ILE A 22 -8.36 -0.49 -7.36
C ILE A 22 -8.03 -1.87 -7.93
N ALA A 23 -8.15 -2.00 -9.24
CA ALA A 23 -7.89 -3.24 -9.96
C ALA A 23 -6.45 -3.75 -9.74
N GLY A 24 -6.31 -5.03 -9.41
CA GLY A 24 -5.02 -5.68 -9.19
C GLY A 24 -4.40 -5.46 -7.80
N VAL A 25 -4.99 -4.60 -6.96
CA VAL A 25 -4.64 -4.52 -5.54
C VAL A 25 -5.28 -5.69 -4.79
N TYR A 26 -4.53 -6.30 -3.87
CA TYR A 26 -5.05 -7.37 -3.01
C TYR A 26 -4.73 -7.10 -1.55
N LEU A 27 -5.70 -7.44 -0.69
CA LEU A 27 -5.52 -7.49 0.75
C LEU A 27 -5.48 -8.95 1.19
N VAL A 28 -4.50 -9.30 2.02
CA VAL A 28 -4.35 -10.65 2.56
C VAL A 28 -4.44 -10.57 4.08
N PRO A 29 -5.61 -10.84 4.68
CA PRO A 29 -5.74 -10.92 6.13
C PRO A 29 -4.87 -12.03 6.69
N MET A 30 -4.00 -11.71 7.64
CA MET A 30 -3.07 -12.66 8.22
C MET A 30 -3.73 -13.46 9.34
N LYS A 31 -3.66 -14.78 9.26
CA LYS A 31 -4.07 -15.64 10.35
C LYS A 31 -2.99 -15.69 11.43
N THR A 32 -3.31 -15.24 12.62
CA THR A 32 -2.41 -15.29 13.78
C THR A 32 -2.67 -16.54 14.61
N PHE A 33 -1.60 -17.24 14.99
CA PHE A 33 -1.60 -18.40 15.87
C PHE A 33 -0.91 -18.03 17.18
N GLY A 34 -1.67 -17.90 18.27
CA GLY A 34 -1.18 -17.49 19.58
C GLY A 34 -1.04 -18.65 20.55
N ASP A 35 -0.03 -18.57 21.46
CA ASP A 35 0.13 -19.45 22.63
C ASP A 35 0.75 -18.67 23.80
N THR A 36 1.15 -19.35 24.88
CA THR A 36 1.75 -18.71 26.07
C THR A 36 3.08 -18.01 25.81
N ARG A 37 3.72 -18.23 24.67
CA ARG A 37 5.00 -17.58 24.27
C ARG A 37 4.79 -16.33 23.40
N GLY A 38 3.57 -16.12 22.86
CA GLY A 38 3.25 -15.04 21.95
C GLY A 38 2.41 -15.52 20.77
N PHE A 39 2.76 -15.10 19.56
CA PHE A 39 2.03 -15.49 18.36
C PHE A 39 2.95 -15.71 17.16
N PHE A 40 2.44 -16.46 16.20
CA PHE A 40 3.03 -16.68 14.89
C PHE A 40 2.00 -16.34 13.80
N TYR A 41 2.46 -15.79 12.67
CA TYR A 41 1.69 -15.69 11.44
C TYR A 41 2.62 -15.79 10.22
N GLU A 42 2.09 -16.24 9.09
CA GLU A 42 2.81 -16.18 7.83
C GLU A 42 2.74 -14.74 7.31
N SER A 43 3.90 -14.15 6.98
CA SER A 43 4.00 -12.80 6.45
C SER A 43 3.97 -12.75 4.92
N TYR A 44 4.27 -13.87 4.27
CA TYR A 44 4.26 -14.03 2.82
C TYR A 44 4.14 -15.49 2.40
N ARG A 45 3.40 -15.71 1.32
CA ARG A 45 3.38 -16.97 0.57
C ARG A 45 3.21 -16.64 -0.91
N LYS A 46 4.09 -17.18 -1.77
CA LYS A 46 4.08 -16.93 -3.22
C LYS A 46 2.69 -17.18 -3.87
N SER A 47 1.96 -18.16 -3.38
CA SER A 47 0.65 -18.54 -3.92
C SER A 47 -0.51 -17.62 -3.50
N TRP A 48 -0.30 -16.62 -2.65
CA TRP A 48 -1.39 -15.78 -2.18
C TRP A 48 -1.97 -14.91 -3.29
N ILE A 49 -1.11 -14.32 -4.13
CA ILE A 49 -1.55 -13.37 -5.15
C ILE A 49 -1.57 -14.07 -6.51
N PRO A 50 -2.74 -14.28 -7.11
CA PRO A 50 -2.86 -14.92 -8.42
C PRO A 50 -2.10 -14.13 -9.50
N GLY A 51 -1.20 -14.80 -10.21
CA GLY A 51 -0.46 -14.20 -11.32
C GLY A 51 0.67 -13.23 -10.91
N ALA A 52 0.90 -13.00 -9.62
CA ALA A 52 2.04 -12.19 -9.16
C ALA A 52 3.36 -12.90 -9.46
N ARG A 53 4.37 -12.10 -9.81
CA ARG A 53 5.75 -12.57 -9.92
C ARG A 53 6.30 -12.96 -8.54
N GLU A 54 7.43 -13.64 -8.53
CA GLU A 54 8.13 -13.96 -7.29
C GLU A 54 8.74 -12.70 -6.66
N MET A 55 8.61 -12.56 -5.34
CA MET A 55 9.28 -11.50 -4.59
C MET A 55 10.76 -11.83 -4.45
N VAL A 56 11.62 -10.92 -4.92
CA VAL A 56 13.08 -11.15 -5.04
C VAL A 56 13.91 -10.33 -4.06
N GLN A 57 13.33 -9.27 -3.46
CA GLN A 57 14.01 -8.43 -2.47
C GLN A 57 13.06 -8.11 -1.31
N GLY A 58 13.59 -8.13 -0.10
CA GLY A 58 12.87 -7.73 1.11
C GLY A 58 13.52 -6.53 1.77
N ASN A 59 12.71 -5.55 2.17
CA ASN A 59 13.14 -4.33 2.82
C ASN A 59 12.40 -4.13 4.14
N CYS A 60 13.00 -3.36 5.05
CA CYS A 60 12.37 -2.95 6.29
C CYS A 60 12.68 -1.47 6.55
N SER A 61 11.68 -0.70 6.90
CA SER A 61 11.85 0.70 7.32
C SER A 61 11.23 0.95 8.69
N PHE A 62 11.89 1.79 9.50
CA PHE A 62 11.32 2.35 10.72
C PHE A 62 10.83 3.77 10.44
N SER A 63 9.67 4.11 10.99
CA SER A 63 9.09 5.45 10.90
C SER A 63 8.56 5.89 12.27
N LYS A 64 8.95 7.09 12.70
CA LYS A 64 8.36 7.75 13.88
C LYS A 64 6.91 8.11 13.62
N ALA A 65 6.12 8.29 14.66
CA ALA A 65 4.75 8.80 14.55
C ALA A 65 4.70 10.10 13.74
N GLY A 66 3.73 10.23 12.85
CA GLY A 66 3.54 11.38 11.98
C GLY A 66 4.42 11.42 10.72
N VAL A 67 5.37 10.49 10.55
CA VAL A 67 6.13 10.38 9.30
C VAL A 67 5.20 9.93 8.18
N LEU A 68 5.28 10.61 7.04
CA LEU A 68 4.64 10.22 5.79
C LEU A 68 5.73 9.92 4.75
N ARG A 69 5.59 8.80 4.06
CA ARG A 69 6.42 8.41 2.91
C ARG A 69 5.51 8.20 1.71
N GLY A 70 5.78 8.89 0.61
CA GLY A 70 5.00 8.78 -0.61
C GLY A 70 4.54 10.14 -1.17
N LEU A 71 3.68 10.14 -2.19
CA LEU A 71 3.25 8.96 -2.93
C LEU A 71 4.35 8.55 -3.92
N HIS A 72 4.71 7.28 -3.91
CA HIS A 72 5.66 6.70 -4.86
C HIS A 72 4.93 5.75 -5.81
N TYR A 73 5.48 5.51 -6.98
CA TYR A 73 4.99 4.48 -7.89
C TYR A 73 6.13 3.97 -8.77
N HIS A 74 5.95 2.76 -9.27
CA HIS A 74 6.92 2.05 -10.09
C HIS A 74 6.27 1.59 -11.40
N LEU A 75 7.02 1.59 -12.48
CA LEU A 75 6.55 1.08 -13.79
C LEU A 75 6.84 -0.41 -13.97
N LYS A 76 7.80 -0.93 -13.20
CA LYS A 76 8.27 -2.33 -13.31
C LYS A 76 7.94 -3.16 -12.07
N GLN A 77 8.09 -2.55 -10.89
CA GLN A 77 8.02 -3.20 -9.58
C GLN A 77 6.60 -3.25 -9.03
N ALA A 78 6.24 -4.38 -8.43
CA ALA A 78 5.10 -4.53 -7.54
C ALA A 78 5.58 -4.74 -6.10
N ASP A 79 4.79 -4.29 -5.13
CA ASP A 79 5.10 -4.34 -3.71
C ASP A 79 4.13 -5.24 -2.94
N LEU A 80 4.63 -5.90 -1.90
CA LEU A 80 3.81 -6.53 -0.88
C LEU A 80 4.20 -5.97 0.49
N TRP A 81 3.34 -5.17 1.06
CA TRP A 81 3.56 -4.48 2.33
C TRP A 81 3.03 -5.25 3.52
N GLY A 82 3.72 -5.13 4.66
CA GLY A 82 3.28 -5.61 5.96
C GLY A 82 3.75 -4.67 7.08
N VAL A 83 2.97 -4.60 8.17
CA VAL A 83 3.29 -3.78 9.35
C VAL A 83 3.33 -4.67 10.57
N PRO A 84 4.50 -5.28 10.87
CA PRO A 84 4.63 -6.19 12.01
C PRO A 84 4.50 -5.50 13.36
N VAL A 85 4.95 -4.24 13.47
CA VAL A 85 4.91 -3.42 14.70
C VAL A 85 4.41 -2.03 14.35
N GLY A 86 3.53 -1.49 15.18
CA GLY A 86 2.98 -0.16 15.04
C GLY A 86 1.65 -0.13 14.29
N ALA A 87 1.35 1.02 13.69
CA ALA A 87 0.16 1.24 12.88
C ALA A 87 0.40 2.32 11.83
N VAL A 88 -0.05 2.08 10.61
CA VAL A 88 0.05 3.03 9.52
C VAL A 88 -1.29 3.19 8.80
N ARG A 89 -1.50 4.34 8.21
CA ARG A 89 -2.54 4.61 7.23
C ARG A 89 -1.90 4.56 5.84
N ALA A 90 -2.07 3.45 5.14
CA ALA A 90 -1.63 3.30 3.77
C ALA A 90 -2.64 3.97 2.82
N VAL A 91 -2.13 4.69 1.84
CA VAL A 91 -2.91 5.38 0.81
C VAL A 91 -2.45 4.91 -0.55
N LEU A 92 -3.41 4.55 -1.40
CA LEU A 92 -3.19 4.12 -2.77
C LEU A 92 -3.93 5.05 -3.73
N TYR A 93 -3.37 5.25 -4.93
CA TYR A 93 -4.01 5.97 -6.02
C TYR A 93 -3.68 5.30 -7.36
N ASP A 94 -4.70 4.99 -8.14
CA ASP A 94 -4.52 4.36 -9.46
C ASP A 94 -4.20 5.40 -10.51
N CYS A 95 -2.91 5.56 -10.83
CA CYS A 95 -2.46 6.49 -11.86
C CYS A 95 -2.23 5.84 -13.24
N ARG A 96 -2.56 4.56 -13.41
CA ARG A 96 -2.40 3.83 -14.67
C ARG A 96 -3.39 4.32 -15.72
N ALA A 97 -2.87 4.66 -16.90
CA ALA A 97 -3.68 5.25 -17.98
C ALA A 97 -4.75 4.26 -18.54
N SER A 98 -4.40 2.96 -18.61
CA SER A 98 -5.25 1.91 -19.16
C SER A 98 -6.12 1.18 -18.13
N SER A 99 -6.00 1.52 -16.84
CA SER A 99 -6.75 0.84 -15.77
C SER A 99 -8.24 1.16 -15.80
N PRO A 100 -9.11 0.17 -15.58
CA PRO A 100 -10.55 0.40 -15.41
C PRO A 100 -10.88 1.21 -14.14
N THR A 101 -9.93 1.29 -13.20
CA THR A 101 -10.09 2.03 -11.95
C THR A 101 -9.20 3.28 -11.88
N ARG A 102 -8.74 3.78 -13.03
CA ARG A 102 -7.93 5.00 -13.10
C ARG A 102 -8.57 6.15 -12.32
N GLY A 103 -7.79 6.82 -11.48
CA GLY A 103 -8.24 7.92 -10.64
C GLY A 103 -8.90 7.50 -9.33
N ALA A 104 -9.09 6.20 -9.10
CA ALA A 104 -9.58 5.72 -7.82
C ALA A 104 -8.50 5.81 -6.74
N SER A 105 -8.92 6.16 -5.53
CA SER A 105 -8.08 6.13 -4.32
C SER A 105 -8.60 5.09 -3.33
N GLN A 106 -7.70 4.57 -2.49
CA GLN A 106 -8.03 3.64 -1.43
C GLN A 106 -7.18 3.92 -0.20
N VAL A 107 -7.80 3.85 0.97
CA VAL A 107 -7.11 3.89 2.26
C VAL A 107 -7.20 2.52 2.91
N VAL A 108 -6.09 2.06 3.49
CA VAL A 108 -6.02 0.82 4.26
C VAL A 108 -5.26 1.10 5.56
N GLU A 109 -5.91 0.91 6.69
CA GLU A 109 -5.22 0.94 7.97
C GLU A 109 -4.60 -0.42 8.25
N MET A 110 -3.30 -0.43 8.53
CA MET A 110 -2.50 -1.64 8.72
C MET A 110 -1.72 -1.54 10.04
N GLY A 111 -1.52 -2.65 10.72
CA GLY A 111 -0.74 -2.69 11.95
C GLY A 111 -1.01 -3.90 12.81
N GLU A 112 -0.59 -3.82 14.06
CA GLU A 112 -0.70 -4.93 15.01
C GLU A 112 -2.13 -5.36 15.29
N GLU A 113 -3.08 -4.41 15.24
CA GLU A 113 -4.51 -4.67 15.48
C GLU A 113 -5.26 -5.06 14.20
N ASN A 114 -4.73 -4.69 13.05
CA ASN A 114 -5.25 -5.05 11.74
C ASN A 114 -4.13 -5.63 10.87
N ARG A 115 -3.81 -6.90 11.11
CA ARG A 115 -2.74 -7.63 10.41
C ARG A 115 -3.20 -8.03 9.01
N VAL A 116 -2.83 -7.21 8.06
CA VAL A 116 -3.09 -7.44 6.64
C VAL A 116 -1.81 -7.21 5.85
N SER A 117 -1.52 -8.06 4.86
CA SER A 117 -0.56 -7.75 3.80
C SER A 117 -1.29 -7.06 2.66
N LEU A 118 -0.67 -6.04 2.09
CA LEU A 118 -1.20 -5.23 1.01
C LEU A 118 -0.33 -5.40 -0.23
N TYR A 119 -0.87 -6.08 -1.26
CA TYR A 119 -0.21 -6.19 -2.55
C TYR A 119 -0.61 -5.02 -3.44
N ILE A 120 0.40 -4.35 -3.98
CA ILE A 120 0.28 -3.15 -4.79
C ILE A 120 0.93 -3.43 -6.15
N PRO A 121 0.15 -3.51 -7.24
CA PRO A 121 0.71 -3.75 -8.55
C PRO A 121 1.47 -2.52 -9.07
N LYS A 122 2.39 -2.75 -9.99
CA LYS A 122 3.08 -1.67 -10.71
C LYS A 122 2.10 -0.64 -11.25
N GLY A 123 2.51 0.62 -11.25
CA GLY A 123 1.71 1.74 -11.73
C GLY A 123 0.63 2.25 -10.75
N VAL A 124 0.44 1.60 -9.60
CA VAL A 124 -0.41 2.15 -8.53
C VAL A 124 0.46 2.97 -7.59
N ALA A 125 0.16 4.27 -7.48
CA ALA A 125 0.84 5.13 -6.54
C ALA A 125 0.45 4.78 -5.11
N HIS A 126 1.44 4.78 -4.20
CA HIS A 126 1.27 4.33 -2.84
C HIS A 126 2.14 5.12 -1.86
N GLY A 127 1.68 5.20 -0.64
CA GLY A 127 2.38 5.83 0.45
C GLY A 127 1.73 5.46 1.77
N PHE A 128 2.33 5.88 2.88
CA PHE A 128 1.73 5.68 4.19
C PHE A 128 2.07 6.81 5.14
N ARG A 129 1.16 7.06 6.07
CA ARG A 129 1.39 7.88 7.26
C ARG A 129 1.47 6.97 8.47
N ALA A 130 2.57 7.07 9.23
CA ALA A 130 2.73 6.35 10.48
C ALA A 130 1.84 6.99 11.57
N LEU A 131 0.86 6.25 12.07
CA LEU A 131 -0.06 6.69 13.12
C LEU A 131 0.61 6.63 14.50
N ARG A 132 1.59 5.74 14.65
CA ARG A 132 2.52 5.61 15.79
C ARG A 132 3.87 5.11 15.25
N GLU A 133 4.88 4.99 16.11
CA GLU A 133 6.15 4.38 15.71
C GLU A 133 5.91 3.01 15.09
N SER A 134 6.43 2.80 13.89
CA SER A 134 6.07 1.64 13.08
C SER A 134 7.25 1.08 12.31
N TYR A 135 7.30 -0.25 12.22
CA TYR A 135 8.13 -0.97 11.27
C TYR A 135 7.27 -1.41 10.08
N MET A 136 7.67 -1.00 8.90
CA MET A 136 7.09 -1.44 7.62
C MET A 136 8.05 -2.41 6.96
N THR A 137 7.57 -3.62 6.67
CA THR A 137 8.27 -4.57 5.80
C THR A 137 7.63 -4.55 4.43
N TYR A 138 8.43 -4.58 3.38
CA TYR A 138 7.92 -4.69 2.02
C TYR A 138 8.81 -5.60 1.19
N LEU A 139 8.17 -6.56 0.53
CA LEU A 139 8.77 -7.44 -0.46
C LEU A 139 8.47 -6.87 -1.83
N VAL A 140 9.43 -6.99 -2.75
CA VAL A 140 9.30 -6.47 -4.11
C VAL A 140 9.71 -7.52 -5.14
N ASP A 141 9.07 -7.49 -6.31
CA ASP A 141 9.28 -8.47 -7.39
C ASP A 141 10.32 -8.04 -8.44
N GLU A 142 10.98 -6.90 -8.18
CA GLU A 142 12.15 -6.41 -8.92
C GLU A 142 13.25 -6.01 -7.94
N MET A 143 14.50 -6.10 -8.35
CA MET A 143 15.63 -5.54 -7.59
C MET A 143 15.57 -4.01 -7.65
N TYR A 144 16.04 -3.36 -6.59
CA TYR A 144 16.04 -1.91 -6.50
C TYR A 144 16.65 -1.24 -7.75
N ASP A 145 15.88 -0.39 -8.38
CA ASP A 145 16.26 0.44 -9.53
C ASP A 145 15.85 1.89 -9.26
N ASN A 146 16.81 2.77 -8.97
CA ASN A 146 16.55 4.18 -8.70
C ASN A 146 15.86 4.89 -9.89
N SER A 147 15.99 4.39 -11.11
CA SER A 147 15.33 4.95 -12.28
C SER A 147 13.84 4.62 -12.36
N ASP A 148 13.38 3.58 -11.64
CA ASP A 148 11.97 3.17 -11.53
C ASP A 148 11.28 3.73 -10.28
N GLU A 149 11.93 4.62 -9.55
CA GLU A 149 11.37 5.28 -8.38
C GLU A 149 10.79 6.66 -8.72
N MET A 150 9.49 6.70 -9.00
CA MET A 150 8.77 7.93 -9.29
C MET A 150 7.93 8.40 -8.10
N GLY A 151 7.50 9.66 -8.13
CA GLY A 151 6.70 10.22 -7.06
C GLY A 151 5.64 11.20 -7.55
N ILE A 152 4.58 11.33 -6.75
CA ILE A 152 3.51 12.33 -6.90
C ILE A 152 3.44 13.13 -5.60
N LEU A 153 3.20 14.41 -5.70
CA LEU A 153 3.02 15.29 -4.54
C LEU A 153 1.94 14.71 -3.60
N TRP A 154 2.33 14.43 -2.37
CA TRP A 154 1.50 13.70 -1.40
C TRP A 154 0.15 14.35 -1.10
N ASN A 155 0.07 15.67 -1.12
CA ASN A 155 -1.14 16.48 -0.84
C ASN A 155 -1.73 17.14 -2.09
N ASP A 156 -1.43 16.61 -3.29
CA ASP A 156 -2.06 17.10 -4.51
C ASP A 156 -3.59 16.96 -4.40
N PRO A 157 -4.35 18.06 -4.44
CA PRO A 157 -5.80 18.02 -4.30
C PRO A 157 -6.49 17.21 -5.39
N ALA A 158 -5.87 17.05 -6.56
CA ALA A 158 -6.40 16.23 -7.65
C ALA A 158 -6.50 14.73 -7.31
N LEU A 159 -5.77 14.26 -6.29
CA LEU A 159 -5.78 12.85 -5.88
C LEU A 159 -6.99 12.51 -5.01
N GLY A 160 -7.56 13.47 -4.29
CA GLY A 160 -8.68 13.25 -3.37
C GLY A 160 -8.37 12.23 -2.26
N VAL A 161 -7.10 12.10 -1.85
CA VAL A 161 -6.67 11.12 -0.85
C VAL A 161 -6.80 11.66 0.57
N ASP A 162 -7.16 10.77 1.51
CA ASP A 162 -7.27 11.10 2.92
C ASP A 162 -6.12 10.51 3.75
N TRP A 163 -5.21 11.37 4.19
CA TRP A 163 -4.11 11.00 5.07
C TRP A 163 -4.48 10.98 6.56
N GLY A 164 -5.74 11.21 6.90
CA GLY A 164 -6.22 11.33 8.27
C GLY A 164 -5.94 12.69 8.89
N SER A 165 -6.57 12.94 10.03
CA SER A 165 -6.38 14.15 10.81
C SER A 165 -5.07 14.12 11.62
N GLY A 166 -4.61 15.31 12.03
CA GLY A 166 -3.44 15.47 12.89
C GLY A 166 -2.51 16.58 12.43
N PRO A 167 -1.34 16.74 13.07
CA PRO A 167 -0.35 17.75 12.67
C PRO A 167 0.21 17.47 11.27
N ASP A 168 0.87 18.48 10.69
CA ASP A 168 1.57 18.33 9.42
C ASP A 168 2.54 17.15 9.45
N PRO A 169 2.59 16.34 8.37
CA PRO A 169 3.43 15.16 8.36
C PRO A 169 4.91 15.49 8.29
N ILE A 170 5.72 14.60 8.86
CA ILE A 170 7.18 14.63 8.70
C ILE A 170 7.53 13.97 7.37
N LEU A 171 8.11 14.73 6.45
CA LEU A 171 8.43 14.30 5.10
C LEU A 171 9.94 14.35 4.84
N SER A 172 10.41 13.50 3.94
CA SER A 172 11.74 13.68 3.32
C SER A 172 11.75 14.87 2.36
N ASP A 173 12.93 15.40 2.05
CA ASP A 173 13.06 16.47 1.04
C ASP A 173 12.58 15.99 -0.33
N ARG A 174 12.81 14.73 -0.66
CA ARG A 174 12.32 14.10 -1.89
C ARG A 174 10.79 14.12 -1.96
N ASP A 175 10.10 13.66 -0.91
CA ASP A 175 8.63 13.58 -0.91
C ASP A 175 7.99 14.98 -0.97
N ARG A 176 8.65 15.99 -0.42
CA ARG A 176 8.22 17.40 -0.55
C ARG A 176 8.36 17.92 -1.98
N ALA A 177 9.38 17.46 -2.71
CA ALA A 177 9.73 17.95 -4.04
C ALA A 177 9.05 17.19 -5.19
N ASN A 178 8.26 16.14 -4.89
CA ASN A 178 7.53 15.42 -5.92
C ASN A 178 6.56 16.35 -6.67
N PRO A 179 6.42 16.18 -8.00
CA PRO A 179 5.51 17.00 -8.80
C PRO A 179 4.03 16.67 -8.54
N PRO A 180 3.11 17.62 -8.77
CA PRO A 180 1.69 17.31 -8.91
C PRO A 180 1.43 16.28 -10.00
N LEU A 181 0.32 15.55 -9.91
CA LEU A 181 -0.07 14.51 -10.89
C LEU A 181 -0.12 15.04 -12.32
N ALA A 182 -0.60 16.26 -12.49
CA ALA A 182 -0.73 16.90 -13.82
C ALA A 182 0.64 17.15 -14.48
N ASP A 183 1.68 17.37 -13.69
CA ASP A 183 3.02 17.75 -14.14
C ASP A 183 3.94 16.53 -14.37
N ILE A 184 3.45 15.33 -14.16
CA ILE A 184 4.24 14.12 -14.43
C ILE A 184 4.50 14.00 -15.93
N PRO A 185 5.79 13.89 -16.36
CA PRO A 185 6.18 13.72 -17.75
C PRO A 185 5.52 12.48 -18.38
N ALA A 186 5.20 12.56 -19.67
CA ALA A 186 4.47 11.49 -20.38
C ALA A 186 5.21 10.14 -20.35
N ASP A 187 6.54 10.15 -20.43
CA ASP A 187 7.41 8.97 -20.38
C ASP A 187 7.52 8.33 -18.97
N ARG A 188 7.06 9.05 -17.95
CA ARG A 188 6.99 8.58 -16.56
C ARG A 188 5.59 8.23 -16.10
N ARG A 189 4.57 8.37 -16.93
CA ARG A 189 3.20 7.96 -16.60
C ARG A 189 3.06 6.45 -16.66
N ALA A 190 2.37 5.88 -15.69
CA ALA A 190 2.04 4.46 -15.71
C ALA A 190 1.09 4.15 -16.88
N PRO A 191 1.37 3.14 -17.69
CA PRO A 191 0.59 2.77 -18.89
C PRO A 191 -0.82 2.26 -18.57
#